data_2cbc59b911ec489ac7d07560c87861b8
#
_entry.id   2cbc59b911ec489ac7d07560c87861b8
#
_cell.length_a   1.000
_cell.length_b   1.000
_cell.length_c   1.000
_cell.angle_alpha   90.00
_cell.angle_beta   90.00
_cell.angle_gamma   90.00
#
_symmetry.space_group_name_H-M   'P 1'
#
loop_
_entity.id
_entity.type
_entity.pdbx_description
1 polymer ?
#
loop_
_entity_poly.entity_id
_entity_poly.type
_entity_poly.pdbx_seq_one_letter_code
_entity_poly.pdbx_strand_id
1 'polypeptide(L)'
;PYQYPMCLNRQCSKASTCLRQITEQSVPENIQYWVIVSPKHLESIEGDCPYYRSNKKIQYAKGFIGILENLPHKQMQTVILHLMSYFGRRTYYRSRKGERLLSPSEQRHVLNILKNCGVSTPQQFDAYIEDYDW
;
A
#
# COMPACT_ATOMS: atom_id res chain seq x y z
N PRO A 1 10.79 -9.88 -6.04
CA PRO A 1 10.58 -10.35 -4.66
C PRO A 1 11.88 -10.61 -3.90
N TYR A 2 12.96 -11.04 -4.59
CA TYR A 2 14.23 -11.35 -3.92
C TYR A 2 15.07 -10.13 -3.57
N GLN A 3 14.63 -8.95 -3.99
CA GLN A 3 15.23 -7.67 -3.57
C GLN A 3 14.57 -7.12 -2.30
N TYR A 4 13.45 -7.71 -1.89
CA TYR A 4 12.81 -7.37 -0.62
C TYR A 4 13.68 -7.87 0.53
N PRO A 5 14.17 -6.98 1.42
CA PRO A 5 15.04 -7.42 2.50
C PRO A 5 14.33 -8.36 3.45
N MET A 6 14.84 -9.58 3.56
CA MET A 6 14.28 -10.63 4.41
C MET A 6 14.98 -10.65 5.77
N CYS A 7 14.47 -11.38 6.74
CA CYS A 7 15.04 -11.43 8.09
C CYS A 7 15.32 -12.88 8.51
N LEU A 8 16.50 -13.08 9.08
CA LEU A 8 16.93 -14.41 9.58
C LEU A 8 16.84 -14.56 11.09
N ASN A 9 16.37 -13.54 11.81
CA ASN A 9 16.33 -13.58 13.28
C ASN A 9 15.19 -14.45 13.79
N ARG A 10 15.43 -15.76 13.93
CA ARG A 10 14.44 -16.73 14.41
C ARG A 10 14.08 -16.58 15.88
N GLN A 11 14.87 -15.81 16.65
CA GLN A 11 14.60 -15.55 18.06
C GLN A 11 13.66 -14.35 18.29
N CYS A 12 13.28 -13.64 17.23
CA CYS A 12 12.36 -12.54 17.32
C CYS A 12 10.98 -13.03 17.79
N SER A 13 10.41 -12.32 18.77
CA SER A 13 9.07 -12.66 19.31
C SER A 13 7.95 -12.56 18.26
N LYS A 14 8.17 -11.79 17.20
CA LYS A 14 7.22 -11.59 16.09
C LYS A 14 7.58 -12.38 14.84
N ALA A 15 8.49 -13.34 14.93
CA ALA A 15 8.98 -14.10 13.76
C ALA A 15 7.85 -14.82 13.02
N SER A 16 6.88 -15.36 13.73
CA SER A 16 5.76 -16.13 13.15
C SER A 16 4.78 -15.27 12.34
N THR A 17 4.75 -13.98 12.57
CA THR A 17 3.80 -13.06 11.92
C THR A 17 4.49 -12.02 11.03
N CYS A 18 5.82 -12.01 10.98
CA CYS A 18 6.58 -11.03 10.20
C CYS A 18 6.77 -11.52 8.76
N LEU A 19 6.33 -10.74 7.78
CA LEU A 19 6.49 -11.06 6.36
C LEU A 19 7.95 -11.30 5.96
N ARG A 20 8.88 -10.53 6.52
CA ARG A 20 10.30 -10.69 6.19
C ARG A 20 10.86 -12.06 6.57
N GLN A 21 10.36 -12.62 7.66
CA GLN A 21 10.71 -13.97 8.10
C GLN A 21 9.98 -15.05 7.28
N ILE A 22 8.70 -14.87 7.07
CA ILE A 22 7.86 -15.82 6.32
C ILE A 22 8.35 -15.93 4.88
N THR A 23 8.66 -14.81 4.24
CA THR A 23 9.14 -14.78 2.87
C THR A 23 10.51 -15.47 2.75
N GLU A 24 11.40 -15.27 3.74
CA GLU A 24 12.71 -15.94 3.75
C GLU A 24 12.56 -17.47 3.81
N GLN A 25 11.66 -17.96 4.64
CA GLN A 25 11.42 -19.41 4.75
C GLN A 25 10.81 -20.00 3.49
N SER A 26 10.19 -19.18 2.65
CA SER A 26 9.53 -19.61 1.41
C SER A 26 10.42 -19.45 0.18
N VAL A 27 11.67 -19.03 0.33
CA VAL A 27 12.60 -18.87 -0.80
C VAL A 27 12.88 -20.24 -1.41
N PRO A 28 12.70 -20.42 -2.74
CA PRO A 28 13.00 -21.69 -3.41
C PRO A 28 14.49 -22.05 -3.32
N GLU A 29 14.78 -23.35 -3.25
CA GLU A 29 16.15 -23.85 -3.14
C GLU A 29 17.07 -23.47 -4.30
N ASN A 30 16.50 -23.23 -5.48
CA ASN A 30 17.27 -22.83 -6.66
C ASN A 30 17.74 -21.37 -6.63
N ILE A 31 17.30 -20.58 -5.64
CA ILE A 31 17.78 -19.21 -5.44
C ILE A 31 19.07 -19.23 -4.64
N GLN A 32 20.13 -18.73 -5.24
CA GLN A 32 21.48 -18.81 -4.67
C GLN A 32 21.78 -17.71 -3.65
N TYR A 33 21.13 -16.55 -3.76
CA TYR A 33 21.33 -15.43 -2.84
C TYR A 33 20.09 -14.51 -2.82
N TRP A 34 19.95 -13.80 -1.70
CA TRP A 34 18.90 -12.77 -1.52
C TRP A 34 19.36 -11.72 -0.51
N VAL A 35 18.62 -10.62 -0.44
CA VAL A 35 18.93 -9.50 0.46
C VAL A 35 18.34 -9.79 1.85
N ILE A 36 19.13 -9.54 2.89
CA ILE A 36 18.65 -9.64 4.28
C ILE A 36 18.91 -8.34 5.04
N VAL A 37 18.10 -8.11 6.09
CA VAL A 37 18.40 -7.07 7.06
C VAL A 37 19.64 -7.52 7.87
N SER A 38 20.61 -6.63 8.03
CA SER A 38 21.86 -6.96 8.73
C SER A 38 21.59 -7.47 10.15
N PRO A 39 22.05 -8.68 10.51
CA PRO A 39 21.91 -9.20 11.87
C PRO A 39 22.57 -8.30 12.93
N LYS A 40 23.70 -7.68 12.59
CA LYS A 40 24.39 -6.74 13.48
C LYS A 40 23.55 -5.50 13.76
N HIS A 41 22.87 -5.00 12.72
CA HIS A 41 21.97 -3.86 12.87
C HIS A 41 20.76 -4.21 13.74
N LEU A 42 20.20 -5.40 13.56
CA LEU A 42 19.08 -5.88 14.36
C LEU A 42 19.41 -5.94 15.85
N GLU A 43 20.63 -6.34 16.20
CA GLU A 43 21.10 -6.39 17.59
C GLU A 43 21.17 -5.01 18.24
N SER A 44 21.35 -3.95 17.45
CA SER A 44 21.46 -2.58 17.94
C SER A 44 20.09 -1.91 18.15
N ILE A 45 18.98 -2.53 17.69
CA ILE A 45 17.66 -1.94 17.77
C ILE A 45 17.09 -2.12 19.17
N GLU A 46 16.74 -1.02 19.81
CA GLU A 46 16.02 -0.98 21.07
C GLU A 46 14.54 -0.70 20.79
N GLY A 47 13.66 -1.44 21.47
CA GLY A 47 12.22 -1.29 21.32
C GLY A 47 11.66 -2.01 20.08
N ASP A 48 10.62 -1.43 19.48
CA ASP A 48 9.94 -2.05 18.34
C ASP A 48 10.79 -2.07 17.08
N CYS A 49 10.75 -3.20 16.37
CA CYS A 49 11.49 -3.38 15.14
C CYS A 49 10.89 -2.52 14.00
N PRO A 50 11.65 -1.58 13.41
CA PRO A 50 11.15 -0.75 12.32
C PRO A 50 10.97 -1.54 11.03
N TYR A 51 11.54 -2.73 10.93
CA TYR A 51 11.43 -3.60 9.75
C TYR A 51 10.27 -4.57 9.82
N TYR A 52 9.57 -4.65 10.96
CA TYR A 52 8.41 -5.54 11.11
C TYR A 52 7.34 -5.23 10.06
N ARG A 53 6.87 -6.29 9.41
CA ARG A 53 5.74 -6.21 8.47
C ARG A 53 4.78 -7.35 8.80
N SER A 54 3.55 -7.00 9.14
CA SER A 54 2.51 -7.98 9.47
C SER A 54 2.15 -8.86 8.28
N ASN A 55 1.88 -10.14 8.55
CA ASN A 55 1.35 -11.07 7.56
C ASN A 55 -0.16 -10.93 7.33
N LYS A 56 -0.80 -9.95 7.96
CA LYS A 56 -2.20 -9.65 7.70
C LYS A 56 -2.35 -8.96 6.36
N LYS A 57 -3.30 -9.43 5.57
CA LYS A 57 -3.63 -8.79 4.30
C LYS A 57 -4.42 -7.51 4.54
N ILE A 58 -4.15 -6.52 3.70
CA ILE A 58 -4.90 -5.25 3.71
C ILE A 58 -5.64 -5.12 2.38
N GLN A 59 -6.70 -4.32 2.39
CA GLN A 59 -7.53 -4.09 1.20
C GLN A 59 -6.99 -2.87 0.45
N TYR A 60 -6.46 -3.11 -0.74
CA TYR A 60 -6.09 -2.06 -1.69
C TYR A 60 -7.28 -1.73 -2.60
N ALA A 61 -7.37 -0.49 -3.04
CA ALA A 61 -8.34 -0.06 -4.04
C ALA A 61 -7.66 0.09 -5.40
N LYS A 62 -8.39 -0.23 -6.45
CA LYS A 62 -7.90 -0.22 -7.82
C LYS A 62 -8.81 0.65 -8.68
N GLY A 63 -8.36 1.88 -8.96
CA GLY A 63 -9.05 2.79 -9.86
C GLY A 63 -10.23 3.54 -9.25
N PHE A 64 -10.50 4.73 -9.80
CA PHE A 64 -11.64 5.55 -9.39
C PHE A 64 -12.29 6.28 -10.57
N ILE A 65 -12.24 5.67 -11.76
CA ILE A 65 -12.90 6.21 -12.96
C ILE A 65 -14.41 6.32 -12.73
N GLY A 66 -15.03 5.28 -12.15
CA GLY A 66 -16.44 5.26 -11.87
C GLY A 66 -16.91 6.35 -10.94
N ILE A 67 -16.11 6.69 -9.92
CA ILE A 67 -16.41 7.79 -9.01
C ILE A 67 -16.52 9.10 -9.79
N LEU A 68 -15.51 9.38 -10.65
CA LEU A 68 -15.44 10.63 -11.40
C LEU A 68 -16.57 10.74 -12.44
N GLU A 69 -16.88 9.65 -13.13
CA GLU A 69 -17.93 9.63 -14.17
C GLU A 69 -19.31 9.94 -13.63
N ASN A 70 -19.57 9.64 -12.36
CA ASN A 70 -20.86 9.87 -11.72
C ASN A 70 -21.02 11.29 -11.16
N LEU A 71 -20.01 12.14 -11.25
CA LEU A 71 -20.05 13.50 -10.72
C LEU A 71 -20.52 14.50 -11.77
N PRO A 72 -21.28 15.55 -11.37
CA PRO A 72 -21.53 16.70 -12.24
C PRO A 72 -20.22 17.31 -12.72
N HIS A 73 -20.21 17.84 -13.95
CA HIS A 73 -18.99 18.31 -14.62
C HIS A 73 -18.16 19.28 -13.79
N LYS A 74 -18.79 20.32 -13.21
CA LYS A 74 -18.08 21.30 -12.39
C LYS A 74 -17.47 20.70 -11.14
N GLN A 75 -18.23 19.81 -10.48
CA GLN A 75 -17.77 19.12 -9.28
C GLN A 75 -16.61 18.19 -9.62
N MET A 76 -16.70 17.45 -10.73
CA MET A 76 -15.64 16.58 -11.23
C MET A 76 -14.35 17.36 -11.47
N GLN A 77 -14.41 18.54 -12.10
CA GLN A 77 -13.24 19.38 -12.34
C GLN A 77 -12.55 19.77 -11.04
N THR A 78 -13.33 20.20 -10.04
CA THR A 78 -12.81 20.59 -8.73
C THR A 78 -12.14 19.40 -8.03
N VAL A 79 -12.79 18.24 -8.03
CA VAL A 79 -12.23 17.02 -7.45
C VAL A 79 -10.92 16.63 -8.13
N ILE A 80 -10.85 16.67 -9.46
CA ILE A 80 -9.64 16.34 -10.21
C ILE A 80 -8.48 17.25 -9.82
N LEU A 81 -8.72 18.56 -9.69
CA LEU A 81 -7.69 19.51 -9.26
C LEU A 81 -7.12 19.14 -7.89
N HIS A 82 -7.98 18.81 -6.92
CA HIS A 82 -7.55 18.41 -5.59
C HIS A 82 -6.80 17.07 -5.58
N LEU A 83 -7.26 16.11 -6.38
CA LEU A 83 -6.59 14.81 -6.50
C LEU A 83 -5.22 14.95 -7.16
N MET A 84 -5.10 15.78 -8.19
CA MET A 84 -3.80 16.07 -8.82
C MET A 84 -2.84 16.77 -7.86
N SER A 85 -3.36 17.67 -7.03
CA SER A 85 -2.55 18.32 -6.00
C SER A 85 -2.03 17.34 -4.97
N TYR A 86 -2.85 16.35 -4.59
CA TYR A 86 -2.47 15.33 -3.62
C TYR A 86 -1.48 14.31 -4.17
N PHE A 87 -1.77 13.74 -5.33
CA PHE A 87 -0.96 12.67 -5.92
C PHE A 87 0.22 13.15 -6.77
N GLY A 88 0.11 14.32 -7.36
CA GLY A 88 0.89 14.71 -8.52
C GLY A 88 0.28 14.15 -9.79
N ARG A 89 0.55 14.81 -10.92
CA ARG A 89 -0.11 14.50 -12.19
C ARG A 89 0.07 13.05 -12.65
N ARG A 90 1.31 12.58 -12.66
CA ARG A 90 1.63 11.22 -13.11
C ARG A 90 0.98 10.15 -12.23
N THR A 91 1.13 10.29 -10.93
CA THR A 91 0.56 9.35 -9.95
C THR A 91 -0.97 9.38 -10.00
N TYR A 92 -1.57 10.56 -10.17
CA TYR A 92 -3.02 10.70 -10.35
C TYR A 92 -3.53 9.84 -11.51
N TYR A 93 -2.94 9.98 -12.71
CA TYR A 93 -3.42 9.23 -13.87
C TYR A 93 -3.23 7.73 -13.71
N ARG A 94 -2.13 7.29 -13.14
CA ARG A 94 -1.90 5.87 -12.86
C ARG A 94 -2.88 5.31 -11.83
N SER A 95 -3.14 6.05 -10.77
CA SER A 95 -4.08 5.66 -9.72
C SER A 95 -5.52 5.63 -10.24
N ARG A 96 -5.91 6.61 -11.03
CA ARG A 96 -7.23 6.70 -11.65
C ARG A 96 -7.55 5.47 -12.51
N LYS A 97 -6.58 5.04 -13.32
CA LYS A 97 -6.75 3.89 -14.24
C LYS A 97 -6.64 2.54 -13.54
N GLY A 98 -6.17 2.50 -12.30
CA GLY A 98 -5.93 1.27 -11.59
C GLY A 98 -4.57 0.63 -11.86
N GLU A 99 -3.67 1.34 -12.52
CA GLU A 99 -2.28 0.88 -12.74
C GLU A 99 -1.45 0.92 -11.45
N ARG A 100 -1.86 1.79 -10.51
CA ARG A 100 -1.27 1.91 -9.19
C ARG A 100 -2.36 1.71 -8.14
N LEU A 101 -2.14 0.78 -7.22
CA LEU A 101 -3.09 0.50 -6.15
C LEU A 101 -3.05 1.59 -5.08
N LEU A 102 -4.20 1.85 -4.45
CA LEU A 102 -4.31 2.78 -3.34
C LEU A 102 -4.34 2.03 -2.02
N SER A 103 -3.47 2.45 -1.10
CA SER A 103 -3.48 1.94 0.28
C SER A 103 -4.75 2.40 1.02
N PRO A 104 -5.11 1.76 2.15
CA PRO A 104 -6.24 2.23 2.96
C PRO A 104 -6.14 3.71 3.36
N SER A 105 -4.94 4.19 3.67
CA SER A 105 -4.68 5.60 3.98
C SER A 105 -5.00 6.52 2.80
N GLU A 106 -4.53 6.16 1.61
CA GLU A 106 -4.79 6.90 0.38
C GLU A 106 -6.27 6.89 0.02
N GLN A 107 -6.94 5.76 0.21
CA GLN A 107 -8.39 5.66 0.01
C GLN A 107 -9.15 6.66 0.89
N ARG A 108 -8.80 6.74 2.18
CA ARG A 108 -9.41 7.70 3.09
C ARG A 108 -9.16 9.15 2.64
N HIS A 109 -7.97 9.43 2.14
CA HIS A 109 -7.63 10.75 1.62
C HIS A 109 -8.48 11.14 0.42
N VAL A 110 -8.64 10.21 -0.53
CA VAL A 110 -9.48 10.43 -1.72
C VAL A 110 -10.92 10.67 -1.30
N LEU A 111 -11.46 9.86 -0.40
CA LEU A 111 -12.83 10.00 0.09
C LEU A 111 -13.03 11.33 0.84
N ASN A 112 -12.03 11.79 1.60
CA ASN A 112 -12.09 13.11 2.24
C ASN A 112 -12.09 14.24 1.24
N ILE A 113 -11.30 14.16 0.17
CA ILE A 113 -11.30 15.15 -0.91
C ILE A 113 -12.69 15.22 -1.55
N LEU A 114 -13.29 14.08 -1.84
CA LEU A 114 -14.65 14.02 -2.38
C LEU A 114 -15.66 14.68 -1.45
N LYS A 115 -15.60 14.37 -0.17
CA LYS A 115 -16.48 14.94 0.84
C LYS A 115 -16.33 16.47 0.92
N ASN A 116 -15.09 16.96 0.92
CA ASN A 116 -14.80 18.39 0.97
C ASN A 116 -15.24 19.14 -0.30
N CYS A 117 -15.35 18.44 -1.41
CA CYS A 117 -15.87 18.98 -2.67
C CYS A 117 -17.39 18.84 -2.81
N GLY A 118 -18.10 18.44 -1.75
CA GLY A 118 -19.56 18.38 -1.72
C GLY A 118 -20.16 17.05 -2.19
N VAL A 119 -19.36 16.01 -2.35
CA VAL A 119 -19.87 14.67 -2.69
C VAL A 119 -20.40 14.03 -1.41
N SER A 120 -21.73 13.96 -1.26
CA SER A 120 -22.40 13.51 -0.03
C SER A 120 -22.75 12.02 -0.03
N THR A 121 -22.80 11.38 -1.20
CA THR A 121 -23.12 9.96 -1.32
C THR A 121 -21.88 9.10 -1.09
N PRO A 122 -22.00 7.95 -0.40
CA PRO A 122 -20.87 7.02 -0.27
C PRO A 122 -20.37 6.58 -1.65
N GLN A 123 -19.06 6.58 -1.82
CA GLN A 123 -18.42 6.21 -3.07
C GLN A 123 -17.61 4.92 -2.89
N GLN A 124 -17.53 4.13 -3.94
CA GLN A 124 -16.71 2.94 -3.98
C GLN A 124 -15.74 3.02 -5.15
N PHE A 125 -14.53 2.51 -4.93
CA PHE A 125 -13.51 2.42 -5.98
C PHE A 125 -13.91 1.35 -7.00
N ASP A 126 -13.28 1.38 -8.18
CA ASP A 126 -13.65 0.50 -9.29
C ASP A 126 -13.47 -0.98 -8.96
N ALA A 127 -12.42 -1.31 -8.21
CA ALA A 127 -12.18 -2.67 -7.73
C ALA A 127 -11.38 -2.64 -6.42
N TYR A 128 -11.34 -3.78 -5.74
CA TYR A 128 -10.55 -3.96 -4.51
C TYR A 128 -9.74 -5.24 -4.60
N ILE A 129 -8.52 -5.19 -4.04
CA ILE A 129 -7.60 -6.33 -4.01
C ILE A 129 -7.06 -6.46 -2.60
N GLU A 130 -7.06 -7.68 -2.06
CA GLU A 130 -6.39 -7.97 -0.79
C GLU A 130 -4.97 -8.46 -1.06
N ASP A 131 -4.00 -7.86 -0.40
CA ASP A 131 -2.60 -8.25 -0.50
C ASP A 131 -1.86 -7.86 0.78
N TYR A 132 -0.65 -8.35 0.92
CA TYR A 132 0.22 -8.01 2.05
C TYR A 132 0.76 -6.59 1.92
N ASP A 133 1.05 -5.99 3.08
CA ASP A 133 1.70 -4.69 3.17
C ASP A 133 3.22 -4.89 3.17
N TRP A 134 3.75 -5.06 1.98
CA TRP A 134 5.19 -5.29 1.75
C TRP A 134 6.08 -4.13 2.20
#